data_27ee71b91101ab51562fb550a1436cb6
#
_entry.id   27ee71b91101ab51562fb550a1436cb6
#
_cell.length_a   1.000
_cell.length_b   1.000
_cell.length_c   1.000
_cell.angle_alpha   90.00
_cell.angle_beta   90.00
_cell.angle_gamma   90.00
#
_symmetry.space_group_name_H-M   'P 1'
#
loop_
_entity.id
_entity.type
_entity.pdbx_description
1 polymer ?
#
loop_
_entity_poly.entity_id
_entity_poly.type
_entity_poly.pdbx_seq_one_letter_code
_entity_poly.pdbx_strand_id
1 'polypeptide(L)'
;MYLNLKHQPNMDSPEDNYQFEFHAKKPENDKKHWWFKVGDILELESVWDYVQEHDLKGDRLKLLETLNKAFHDKQLISFFEETEKNLNKVLNIFIRVNSGGVKLSYSDLLMSILTASFSSDIRERMNELVDALKDKGFSNMGQDQVLKICLLLIGKDTTFELKNFNKKNIKEIEENWEKITDSIYNAVKLLENFGYAGYLGSAYILSSLAYFYFLNSKMNENDKEQALKFVRNAQITSYFTPSTDTKLNNIANSMKDVKTFESFNHNLAKHETSPLKITNDAIEEMMCSSSHAQVFPILKILYPHLNYKTTTFHIDHIYPKSKFNEGNKKLDKDFYKCENYLYNLQLLECKENSAKKDKDPEAWLKEKYKNQQAIEEYKKRNYIDPNLKLEWENIEKFYREREKTIIEELEFFFFVN
;
A
#
# COMPACT_ATOMS: atom_id res chain seq x y z
N MET A 1 -28.67 11.62 20.88
CA MET A 1 -29.00 12.59 19.81
C MET A 1 -30.31 13.27 20.15
N TYR A 2 -30.38 14.59 19.96
CA TYR A 2 -31.52 15.43 20.23
C TYR A 2 -31.85 16.26 18.99
N LEU A 3 -33.14 16.49 18.71
CA LEU A 3 -33.64 17.34 17.63
C LEU A 3 -34.19 18.62 18.26
N ASN A 4 -33.80 19.79 17.75
CA ASN A 4 -34.38 21.07 18.15
C ASN A 4 -35.70 21.31 17.41
N LEU A 5 -36.83 21.20 18.11
CA LEU A 5 -38.15 21.42 17.52
C LEU A 5 -38.48 22.94 17.29
N LYS A 6 -37.65 23.86 17.76
CA LYS A 6 -37.75 25.31 17.48
C LYS A 6 -36.85 25.76 16.33
N HIS A 7 -36.10 24.87 15.72
CA HIS A 7 -35.24 25.20 14.59
C HIS A 7 -36.07 25.76 13.42
N GLN A 8 -35.61 26.86 12.87
CA GLN A 8 -36.23 27.46 11.67
C GLN A 8 -35.31 27.18 10.49
N PRO A 9 -35.76 26.39 9.50
CA PRO A 9 -34.95 26.06 8.33
C PRO A 9 -34.53 27.31 7.58
N ASN A 10 -33.27 27.32 7.12
CA ASN A 10 -32.80 28.30 6.17
C ASN A 10 -33.20 27.86 4.74
N MET A 11 -34.10 28.60 4.09
CA MET A 11 -34.60 28.25 2.75
C MET A 11 -33.51 28.24 1.68
N ASP A 12 -32.39 28.90 1.93
CA ASP A 12 -31.25 28.96 0.99
C ASP A 12 -30.22 27.83 1.18
N SER A 13 -30.39 27.01 2.21
CA SER A 13 -29.47 25.87 2.50
C SER A 13 -30.24 24.60 2.84
N PRO A 14 -30.41 23.66 1.91
CA PRO A 14 -31.12 22.40 2.16
C PRO A 14 -30.50 21.56 3.29
N GLU A 15 -29.22 21.76 3.60
CA GLU A 15 -28.51 21.06 4.67
C GLU A 15 -28.91 21.56 6.08
N ASP A 16 -29.52 22.71 6.16
CA ASP A 16 -29.88 23.36 7.44
C ASP A 16 -31.38 23.20 7.81
N ASN A 17 -32.05 22.22 7.22
CA ASN A 17 -33.47 21.97 7.46
C ASN A 17 -33.77 21.42 8.85
N TYR A 18 -32.82 20.81 9.51
CA TYR A 18 -32.96 20.16 10.82
C TYR A 18 -31.74 20.41 11.69
N GLN A 19 -31.94 20.75 12.96
CA GLN A 19 -30.84 20.86 13.92
C GLN A 19 -30.82 19.64 14.84
N PHE A 20 -29.87 18.71 14.57
CA PHE A 20 -29.59 17.58 15.43
C PHE A 20 -28.27 17.76 16.17
N GLU A 21 -28.26 17.45 17.47
CA GLU A 21 -27.06 17.54 18.30
C GLU A 21 -26.89 16.31 19.19
N PHE A 22 -25.62 15.94 19.47
CA PHE A 22 -25.29 14.88 20.41
C PHE A 22 -24.91 15.48 21.75
N HIS A 23 -25.69 15.19 22.78
CA HIS A 23 -25.42 15.61 24.16
C HIS A 23 -25.37 14.40 25.09
N ALA A 24 -24.45 14.40 26.07
CA ALA A 24 -24.35 13.36 27.09
C ALA A 24 -25.54 13.33 28.06
N LYS A 25 -26.19 14.47 28.26
CA LYS A 25 -27.42 14.64 29.06
C LYS A 25 -28.43 15.48 28.27
N LYS A 26 -29.73 15.38 28.62
CA LYS A 26 -30.75 16.19 27.99
C LYS A 26 -30.40 17.68 28.19
N PRO A 27 -30.25 18.45 27.09
CA PRO A 27 -29.98 19.88 27.17
C PRO A 27 -31.23 20.61 27.70
N GLU A 28 -31.04 21.80 28.33
CA GLU A 28 -32.15 22.62 28.81
C GLU A 28 -32.87 23.27 27.62
N ASN A 29 -34.19 23.38 27.75
CA ASN A 29 -35.02 24.10 26.80
C ASN A 29 -34.94 25.61 27.09
N ASP A 30 -34.85 26.45 26.07
CA ASP A 30 -34.79 27.88 26.17
C ASP A 30 -35.71 28.60 25.14
N LYS A 31 -35.53 29.90 24.98
CA LYS A 31 -36.32 30.70 24.01
C LYS A 31 -36.11 30.28 22.57
N LYS A 32 -34.91 29.73 22.24
CA LYS A 32 -34.50 29.34 20.88
C LYS A 32 -34.51 27.84 20.66
N HIS A 33 -34.43 27.05 21.71
CA HIS A 33 -34.27 25.61 21.64
C HIS A 33 -35.37 24.88 22.40
N TRP A 34 -35.91 23.84 21.76
CA TRP A 34 -36.71 22.81 22.40
C TRP A 34 -36.21 21.46 21.99
N TRP A 35 -35.53 20.78 22.90
CA TRP A 35 -34.83 19.56 22.60
C TRP A 35 -35.72 18.33 22.83
N PHE A 36 -35.98 17.61 21.74
CA PHE A 36 -36.64 16.32 21.76
C PHE A 36 -35.56 15.22 21.62
N LYS A 37 -35.55 14.22 22.52
CA LYS A 37 -34.62 13.09 22.40
C LYS A 37 -35.11 12.16 21.31
N VAL A 38 -34.31 11.97 20.25
CA VAL A 38 -34.73 11.27 19.02
C VAL A 38 -35.15 9.82 19.30
N GLY A 39 -34.49 9.14 20.25
CA GLY A 39 -34.84 7.75 20.61
C GLY A 39 -36.23 7.60 21.23
N ASP A 40 -36.73 8.64 21.88
CA ASP A 40 -38.05 8.60 22.53
C ASP A 40 -39.21 8.53 21.50
N ILE A 41 -38.93 8.80 20.20
CA ILE A 41 -39.92 8.68 19.12
C ILE A 41 -40.37 7.19 18.93
N LEU A 42 -39.54 6.21 19.27
CA LEU A 42 -39.84 4.79 19.14
C LEU A 42 -40.85 4.31 20.21
N GLU A 43 -40.92 5.04 21.34
CA GLU A 43 -41.78 4.71 22.47
C GLU A 43 -43.00 5.62 22.53
N LEU A 44 -43.09 6.60 21.60
CA LEU A 44 -44.14 7.60 21.59
C LEU A 44 -45.46 6.98 21.04
N GLU A 45 -46.43 6.74 21.90
CA GLU A 45 -47.76 6.20 21.52
C GLU A 45 -48.51 7.13 20.58
N SER A 46 -48.44 8.49 20.82
CA SER A 46 -49.14 9.49 20.04
C SER A 46 -48.34 10.78 19.97
N VAL A 47 -48.02 11.20 18.74
CA VAL A 47 -47.41 12.51 18.49
C VAL A 47 -48.34 13.64 18.95
N TRP A 48 -49.64 13.46 18.75
CA TRP A 48 -50.66 14.42 19.10
C TRP A 48 -50.74 14.68 20.63
N ASP A 49 -50.73 13.61 21.42
CA ASP A 49 -50.80 13.70 22.88
C ASP A 49 -49.56 14.37 23.46
N TYR A 50 -48.38 14.01 22.94
CA TYR A 50 -47.11 14.66 23.31
C TYR A 50 -47.11 16.18 23.01
N VAL A 51 -47.65 16.56 21.84
CA VAL A 51 -47.75 17.95 21.40
C VAL A 51 -48.71 18.74 22.27
N GLN A 52 -49.85 18.16 22.67
CA GLN A 52 -50.81 18.79 23.58
C GLN A 52 -50.23 18.95 24.98
N GLU A 53 -49.59 17.93 25.51
CA GLU A 53 -48.97 17.98 26.85
C GLU A 53 -47.88 19.06 26.95
N HIS A 54 -47.16 19.31 25.87
CA HIS A 54 -46.03 20.24 25.84
C HIS A 54 -46.34 21.58 25.15
N ASP A 55 -47.61 21.87 24.81
CA ASP A 55 -48.12 23.06 24.08
C ASP A 55 -47.27 23.42 22.83
N LEU A 56 -46.91 22.37 22.03
CA LEU A 56 -46.18 22.55 20.81
C LEU A 56 -47.15 22.83 19.65
N LYS A 57 -46.92 23.92 18.88
CA LYS A 57 -47.81 24.35 17.79
C LYS A 57 -47.00 24.61 16.49
N GLY A 58 -47.73 24.59 15.36
CA GLY A 58 -47.18 24.98 14.05
C GLY A 58 -46.04 24.11 13.57
N ASP A 59 -44.91 24.70 13.26
CA ASP A 59 -43.77 24.00 12.64
C ASP A 59 -43.13 22.95 13.56
N ARG A 60 -43.27 23.09 14.87
CA ARG A 60 -42.78 22.11 15.85
C ARG A 60 -43.53 20.79 15.76
N LEU A 61 -44.84 20.85 15.58
CA LEU A 61 -45.69 19.69 15.34
C LEU A 61 -45.24 19.00 14.02
N LYS A 62 -45.07 19.77 12.94
CA LYS A 62 -44.63 19.26 11.65
C LYS A 62 -43.27 18.57 11.72
N LEU A 63 -42.33 19.15 12.46
CA LEU A 63 -41.01 18.52 12.64
C LEU A 63 -41.11 17.17 13.37
N LEU A 64 -41.92 17.11 14.44
CA LEU A 64 -42.09 15.87 15.20
C LEU A 64 -42.87 14.82 14.40
N GLU A 65 -43.93 15.25 13.65
CA GLU A 65 -44.62 14.33 12.71
C GLU A 65 -43.70 13.81 11.62
N THR A 66 -42.83 14.65 11.08
CA THR A 66 -41.85 14.26 10.06
C THR A 66 -40.87 13.25 10.61
N LEU A 67 -40.40 13.48 11.84
CA LEU A 67 -39.53 12.52 12.54
C LEU A 67 -40.26 11.18 12.76
N ASN A 68 -41.50 11.23 13.27
CA ASN A 68 -42.32 10.04 13.52
C ASN A 68 -42.53 9.22 12.22
N LYS A 69 -42.93 9.89 11.13
CA LYS A 69 -43.10 9.24 9.81
C LYS A 69 -41.80 8.68 9.27
N ALA A 70 -40.67 9.31 9.52
CA ALA A 70 -39.37 8.79 9.10
C ALA A 70 -39.01 7.48 9.77
N PHE A 71 -39.44 7.28 11.04
CA PHE A 71 -39.15 6.07 11.80
C PHE A 71 -40.22 4.98 11.64
N HIS A 72 -41.51 5.33 11.49
CA HIS A 72 -42.61 4.37 11.50
C HIS A 72 -43.24 4.11 10.13
N ASP A 73 -43.32 5.12 9.25
CA ASP A 73 -44.05 5.00 7.98
C ASP A 73 -43.11 4.70 6.80
N LYS A 74 -41.83 5.05 6.91
CA LYS A 74 -40.88 4.81 5.83
C LYS A 74 -40.20 3.45 5.99
N GLN A 75 -40.21 2.69 4.92
CA GLN A 75 -39.39 1.50 4.83
C GLN A 75 -37.91 1.89 4.65
N LEU A 76 -37.20 2.09 5.77
CA LEU A 76 -35.80 2.51 5.79
C LEU A 76 -34.84 1.35 5.55
N ILE A 77 -35.28 0.13 5.82
CA ILE A 77 -34.49 -1.09 5.66
C ILE A 77 -35.26 -2.05 4.77
N SER A 78 -34.66 -2.44 3.67
CA SER A 78 -35.13 -3.53 2.81
C SER A 78 -34.22 -4.73 2.99
N PHE A 79 -34.81 -5.91 3.10
CA PHE A 79 -34.06 -7.16 3.16
C PHE A 79 -34.62 -8.19 2.18
N PHE A 80 -33.74 -9.03 1.67
CA PHE A 80 -34.10 -10.23 0.95
C PHE A 80 -33.64 -11.44 1.76
N GLU A 81 -34.53 -12.38 1.98
CA GLU A 81 -34.20 -13.62 2.65
C GLU A 81 -33.67 -14.63 1.62
N GLU A 82 -32.43 -15.07 1.80
CA GLU A 82 -31.82 -16.14 1.02
C GLU A 82 -31.96 -17.44 1.83
N THR A 83 -32.74 -18.38 1.33
CA THR A 83 -33.02 -19.67 1.99
C THR A 83 -31.98 -20.75 1.65
N GLU A 84 -31.20 -20.54 0.59
CA GLU A 84 -30.17 -21.47 0.18
C GLU A 84 -28.95 -21.36 1.07
N LYS A 85 -28.58 -22.43 1.75
CA LYS A 85 -27.41 -22.48 2.66
C LYS A 85 -26.06 -22.61 1.93
N ASN A 86 -25.99 -22.21 0.65
CA ASN A 86 -24.73 -22.18 -0.09
C ASN A 86 -23.95 -20.94 0.26
N LEU A 87 -22.88 -21.12 1.02
CA LEU A 87 -22.04 -20.03 1.53
C LEU A 87 -21.42 -19.18 0.40
N ASN A 88 -21.04 -19.77 -0.75
CA ASN A 88 -20.51 -19.05 -1.91
C ASN A 88 -21.58 -18.13 -2.52
N LYS A 89 -22.84 -18.58 -2.58
CA LYS A 89 -23.94 -17.77 -3.09
C LYS A 89 -24.23 -16.59 -2.17
N VAL A 90 -24.32 -16.86 -0.86
CA VAL A 90 -24.51 -15.81 0.16
C VAL A 90 -23.40 -14.77 0.09
N LEU A 91 -22.15 -15.20 -0.05
CA LEU A 91 -20.99 -14.34 -0.19
C LEU A 91 -21.08 -13.46 -1.45
N ASN A 92 -21.42 -14.04 -2.59
CA ASN A 92 -21.57 -13.29 -3.83
C ASN A 92 -22.72 -12.26 -3.77
N ILE A 93 -23.84 -12.61 -3.13
CA ILE A 93 -24.95 -11.67 -2.89
C ILE A 93 -24.47 -10.50 -2.03
N PHE A 94 -23.79 -10.80 -0.93
CA PHE A 94 -23.26 -9.81 0.00
C PHE A 94 -22.31 -8.81 -0.68
N ILE A 95 -21.37 -9.30 -1.49
CA ILE A 95 -20.43 -8.45 -2.26
C ILE A 95 -21.19 -7.52 -3.21
N ARG A 96 -22.19 -8.04 -3.92
CA ARG A 96 -22.99 -7.25 -4.87
C ARG A 96 -23.81 -6.17 -4.18
N VAL A 97 -24.44 -6.49 -3.06
CA VAL A 97 -25.26 -5.54 -2.29
C VAL A 97 -24.38 -4.41 -1.70
N ASN A 98 -23.19 -4.73 -1.25
CA ASN A 98 -22.24 -3.74 -0.69
C ASN A 98 -21.47 -2.93 -1.75
N SER A 99 -21.72 -3.16 -3.05
CA SER A 99 -21.03 -2.44 -4.13
C SER A 99 -21.40 -0.94 -4.23
N GLY A 100 -22.50 -0.52 -3.60
CA GLY A 100 -23.03 0.85 -3.63
C GLY A 100 -22.61 1.78 -2.48
N GLY A 101 -21.78 1.30 -1.51
CA GLY A 101 -21.34 2.06 -0.33
C GLY A 101 -19.85 1.90 -0.05
N VAL A 102 -19.46 1.96 1.23
CA VAL A 102 -18.10 1.57 1.64
C VAL A 102 -17.94 0.08 1.33
N LYS A 103 -17.12 -0.22 0.32
CA LYS A 103 -16.89 -1.59 -0.12
C LYS A 103 -16.21 -2.36 1.00
N LEU A 104 -16.91 -3.35 1.56
CA LEU A 104 -16.23 -4.37 2.33
C LEU A 104 -15.38 -5.20 1.36
N SER A 105 -14.10 -5.36 1.72
CA SER A 105 -13.22 -6.20 0.91
C SER A 105 -13.66 -7.67 1.05
N TYR A 106 -13.33 -8.47 0.04
CA TYR A 106 -13.59 -9.90 0.10
C TYR A 106 -12.89 -10.57 1.30
N SER A 107 -11.74 -10.04 1.69
CA SER A 107 -10.96 -10.46 2.85
C SER A 107 -11.63 -10.15 4.19
N ASP A 108 -12.32 -9.00 4.34
CA ASP A 108 -13.05 -8.69 5.58
C ASP A 108 -14.10 -9.75 5.86
N LEU A 109 -14.76 -10.23 4.81
CA LEU A 109 -15.77 -11.26 4.92
C LEU A 109 -15.14 -12.64 5.19
N LEU A 110 -14.05 -12.97 4.52
CA LEU A 110 -13.29 -14.19 4.82
C LEU A 110 -12.73 -14.16 6.24
N MET A 111 -12.21 -13.02 6.71
CA MET A 111 -11.77 -12.88 8.09
C MET A 111 -12.90 -13.11 9.10
N SER A 112 -14.12 -12.66 8.80
CA SER A 112 -15.30 -12.96 9.63
C SER A 112 -15.58 -14.45 9.73
N ILE A 113 -15.46 -15.20 8.62
CA ILE A 113 -15.63 -16.66 8.59
C ILE A 113 -14.48 -17.34 9.34
N LEU A 114 -13.24 -16.90 9.12
CA LEU A 114 -12.05 -17.43 9.77
C LEU A 114 -12.13 -17.26 11.28
N THR A 115 -12.43 -16.04 11.76
CA THR A 115 -12.57 -15.75 13.19
C THR A 115 -13.61 -16.68 13.88
N ALA A 116 -14.70 -16.97 13.18
CA ALA A 116 -15.72 -17.91 13.70
C ALA A 116 -15.25 -19.37 13.70
N SER A 117 -14.18 -19.70 12.98
CA SER A 117 -13.72 -21.08 12.77
C SER A 117 -12.42 -21.41 13.51
N PHE A 118 -11.68 -20.41 13.95
CA PHE A 118 -10.45 -20.57 14.73
C PHE A 118 -10.75 -20.67 16.24
N SER A 119 -9.93 -21.44 16.97
CA SER A 119 -10.00 -21.59 18.43
C SER A 119 -9.39 -20.41 19.19
N SER A 120 -8.51 -19.63 18.55
CA SER A 120 -7.87 -18.43 19.10
C SER A 120 -8.37 -17.17 18.39
N ASP A 121 -8.13 -15.97 18.94
CA ASP A 121 -8.48 -14.71 18.26
C ASP A 121 -7.51 -14.43 17.11
N ILE A 122 -7.72 -15.15 16.00
CA ILE A 122 -6.89 -15.04 14.81
C ILE A 122 -6.94 -13.62 14.21
N ARG A 123 -8.04 -12.90 14.43
CA ARG A 123 -8.17 -11.54 13.91
C ARG A 123 -7.22 -10.58 14.61
N GLU A 124 -7.08 -10.70 15.92
CA GLU A 124 -6.14 -9.91 16.70
C GLU A 124 -4.71 -10.22 16.28
N ARG A 125 -4.33 -11.50 16.27
CA ARG A 125 -3.00 -11.97 15.84
C ARG A 125 -2.67 -11.56 14.39
N MET A 126 -3.65 -11.58 13.49
CA MET A 126 -3.49 -11.14 12.12
C MET A 126 -3.26 -9.62 12.04
N ASN A 127 -4.03 -8.85 12.82
CA ASN A 127 -3.87 -7.40 12.88
C ASN A 127 -2.49 -7.02 13.44
N GLU A 128 -2.08 -7.66 14.54
CA GLU A 128 -0.75 -7.45 15.13
C GLU A 128 0.38 -7.72 14.13
N LEU A 129 0.27 -8.81 13.36
CA LEU A 129 1.24 -9.12 12.32
C LEU A 129 1.25 -8.05 11.22
N VAL A 130 0.07 -7.64 10.72
CA VAL A 130 -0.04 -6.60 9.68
C VAL A 130 0.54 -5.28 10.16
N ASP A 131 0.24 -4.86 11.39
CA ASP A 131 0.73 -3.61 11.95
C ASP A 131 2.26 -3.67 12.16
N ALA A 132 2.79 -4.78 12.68
CA ALA A 132 4.23 -4.98 12.80
C ALA A 132 4.97 -4.94 11.44
N LEU A 133 4.34 -5.44 10.37
CA LEU A 133 4.90 -5.37 9.02
C LEU A 133 4.91 -3.93 8.47
N LYS A 134 3.84 -3.16 8.70
CA LYS A 134 3.76 -1.75 8.30
C LYS A 134 4.78 -0.89 9.05
N ASP A 135 4.93 -1.09 10.36
CA ASP A 135 5.93 -0.40 11.19
C ASP A 135 7.36 -0.63 10.69
N LYS A 136 7.62 -1.78 10.08
CA LYS A 136 8.89 -2.12 9.45
C LYS A 136 9.04 -1.58 8.02
N GLY A 137 8.11 -0.75 7.55
CA GLY A 137 8.15 -0.11 6.23
C GLY A 137 7.51 -0.92 5.10
N PHE A 138 6.78 -2.00 5.41
CA PHE A 138 6.06 -2.80 4.40
C PHE A 138 4.58 -2.36 4.35
N SER A 139 4.35 -1.10 4.01
CA SER A 139 3.01 -0.46 4.04
C SER A 139 1.98 -1.08 3.09
N ASN A 140 2.43 -1.81 2.07
CA ASN A 140 1.58 -2.54 1.12
C ASN A 140 1.14 -3.93 1.63
N MET A 141 1.54 -4.32 2.86
CA MET A 141 1.04 -5.53 3.52
C MET A 141 -0.27 -5.24 4.24
N GLY A 142 -1.29 -5.98 3.89
CA GLY A 142 -2.60 -5.97 4.53
C GLY A 142 -3.06 -7.39 4.87
N GLN A 143 -4.26 -7.53 5.42
CA GLN A 143 -4.84 -8.84 5.76
C GLN A 143 -4.93 -9.76 4.55
N ASP A 144 -5.30 -9.24 3.37
CA ASP A 144 -5.40 -9.99 2.11
C ASP A 144 -4.08 -10.65 1.75
N GLN A 145 -2.99 -9.88 1.82
CA GLN A 145 -1.66 -10.37 1.49
C GLN A 145 -1.22 -11.46 2.47
N VAL A 146 -1.44 -11.24 3.77
CA VAL A 146 -1.08 -12.23 4.80
C VAL A 146 -1.90 -13.51 4.65
N LEU A 147 -3.21 -13.42 4.36
CA LEU A 147 -4.05 -14.59 4.10
C LEU A 147 -3.57 -15.38 2.87
N LYS A 148 -3.22 -14.71 1.77
CA LYS A 148 -2.65 -15.38 0.60
C LYS A 148 -1.30 -16.04 0.92
N ILE A 149 -0.47 -15.41 1.74
CA ILE A 149 0.77 -16.03 2.23
C ILE A 149 0.45 -17.29 3.03
N CYS A 150 -0.50 -17.25 3.97
CA CYS A 150 -0.89 -18.43 4.74
C CYS A 150 -1.29 -19.59 3.84
N LEU A 151 -2.16 -19.36 2.84
CA LEU A 151 -2.56 -20.38 1.87
C LEU A 151 -1.36 -20.91 1.07
N LEU A 152 -0.50 -20.02 0.59
CA LEU A 152 0.69 -20.38 -0.16
C LEU A 152 1.61 -21.30 0.66
N LEU A 153 1.89 -20.94 1.91
CA LEU A 153 2.82 -21.67 2.78
C LEU A 153 2.31 -23.07 3.12
N ILE A 154 0.99 -23.25 3.26
CA ILE A 154 0.41 -24.59 3.47
C ILE A 154 0.12 -25.33 2.16
N GLY A 155 0.62 -24.81 1.02
CA GLY A 155 0.52 -25.47 -0.30
C GLY A 155 -0.88 -25.51 -0.89
N LYS A 156 -1.72 -24.51 -0.61
CA LYS A 156 -3.08 -24.38 -1.17
C LYS A 156 -3.13 -23.30 -2.25
N ASP A 157 -4.19 -23.36 -3.07
CA ASP A 157 -4.50 -22.31 -4.03
C ASP A 157 -4.73 -20.99 -3.31
N THR A 158 -4.09 -19.92 -3.81
CA THR A 158 -4.12 -18.59 -3.21
C THR A 158 -5.33 -17.76 -3.62
N THR A 159 -6.20 -18.28 -4.50
CA THR A 159 -7.42 -17.60 -4.87
C THR A 159 -8.36 -17.46 -3.66
N PHE A 160 -8.97 -16.27 -3.53
CA PHE A 160 -9.92 -16.00 -2.47
C PHE A 160 -11.28 -16.65 -2.78
N GLU A 161 -11.32 -17.97 -2.62
CA GLU A 161 -12.55 -18.76 -2.71
C GLU A 161 -12.79 -19.52 -1.41
N LEU A 162 -14.05 -19.61 -0.99
CA LEU A 162 -14.41 -20.29 0.27
C LEU A 162 -13.91 -21.73 0.36
N LYS A 163 -13.78 -22.42 -0.78
CA LYS A 163 -13.21 -23.79 -0.81
C LYS A 163 -11.79 -23.86 -0.24
N ASN A 164 -11.02 -22.76 -0.34
CA ASN A 164 -9.66 -22.65 0.16
C ASN A 164 -9.60 -22.35 1.67
N PHE A 165 -10.71 -21.87 2.25
CA PHE A 165 -10.86 -21.58 3.68
C PHE A 165 -11.81 -22.57 4.38
N ASN A 166 -11.80 -23.84 3.96
CA ASN A 166 -12.53 -24.90 4.64
C ASN A 166 -11.89 -25.22 6.01
N LYS A 167 -12.65 -25.91 6.88
CA LYS A 167 -12.22 -26.26 8.24
C LYS A 167 -10.84 -26.95 8.30
N LYS A 168 -10.50 -27.77 7.30
CA LYS A 168 -9.22 -28.49 7.25
C LYS A 168 -8.06 -27.51 7.02
N ASN A 169 -8.18 -26.61 6.04
CA ASN A 169 -7.13 -25.64 5.71
C ASN A 169 -6.97 -24.60 6.83
N ILE A 170 -8.10 -24.18 7.44
CA ILE A 170 -8.08 -23.27 8.61
C ILE A 170 -7.29 -23.90 9.75
N LYS A 171 -7.60 -25.17 10.10
CA LYS A 171 -6.87 -25.89 11.12
C LYS A 171 -5.38 -26.04 10.79
N GLU A 172 -5.05 -26.32 9.53
CA GLU A 172 -3.68 -26.42 9.06
C GLU A 172 -2.92 -25.08 9.16
N ILE A 173 -3.57 -23.94 8.90
CA ILE A 173 -3.03 -22.59 9.13
C ILE A 173 -2.78 -22.38 10.63
N GLU A 174 -3.76 -22.70 11.49
CA GLU A 174 -3.66 -22.54 12.94
C GLU A 174 -2.52 -23.37 13.53
N GLU A 175 -2.44 -24.65 13.16
CA GLU A 175 -1.36 -25.55 13.60
C GLU A 175 0.02 -25.09 13.15
N ASN A 176 0.12 -24.37 12.04
CA ASN A 176 1.39 -23.84 11.51
C ASN A 176 1.59 -22.34 11.77
N TRP A 177 0.71 -21.68 12.55
CA TRP A 177 0.71 -20.22 12.68
C TRP A 177 2.07 -19.66 13.12
N GLU A 178 2.70 -20.22 14.14
CA GLU A 178 4.01 -19.80 14.62
C GLU A 178 5.07 -19.95 13.51
N LYS A 179 5.08 -21.09 12.83
CA LYS A 179 6.02 -21.32 11.72
C LYS A 179 5.79 -20.36 10.55
N ILE A 180 4.53 -20.02 10.25
CA ILE A 180 4.15 -19.04 9.23
C ILE A 180 4.70 -17.66 9.60
N THR A 181 4.41 -17.21 10.82
CA THR A 181 4.85 -15.88 11.29
C THR A 181 6.36 -15.78 11.37
N ASP A 182 7.06 -16.79 11.87
CA ASP A 182 8.53 -16.86 11.89
C ASP A 182 9.11 -16.77 10.47
N SER A 183 8.50 -17.47 9.50
CA SER A 183 8.94 -17.43 8.11
C SER A 183 8.76 -16.05 7.49
N ILE A 184 7.65 -15.37 7.78
CA ILE A 184 7.39 -13.99 7.37
C ILE A 184 8.42 -13.05 7.98
N TYR A 185 8.68 -13.12 9.30
CA TYR A 185 9.66 -12.28 9.96
C TYR A 185 11.09 -12.50 9.47
N ASN A 186 11.47 -13.74 9.15
CA ASN A 186 12.78 -14.03 8.55
C ASN A 186 12.90 -13.42 7.15
N ALA A 187 11.84 -13.47 6.34
CA ALA A 187 11.80 -12.82 5.03
C ALA A 187 11.87 -11.30 5.15
N VAL A 188 11.13 -10.70 6.09
CA VAL A 188 11.19 -9.27 6.41
C VAL A 188 12.61 -8.85 6.80
N LYS A 189 13.23 -9.57 7.73
CA LYS A 189 14.61 -9.30 8.18
C LYS A 189 15.61 -9.37 7.04
N LEU A 190 15.42 -10.30 6.10
CA LEU A 190 16.25 -10.40 4.90
C LEU A 190 16.07 -9.15 4.00
N LEU A 191 14.83 -8.73 3.77
CA LEU A 191 14.52 -7.55 2.97
C LEU A 191 15.02 -6.26 3.63
N GLU A 192 14.90 -6.13 4.96
CA GLU A 192 15.50 -5.03 5.73
C GLU A 192 17.03 -4.99 5.53
N ASN A 193 17.70 -6.14 5.65
CA ASN A 193 19.15 -6.25 5.41
C ASN A 193 19.55 -5.91 3.97
N PHE A 194 18.65 -6.12 3.02
CA PHE A 194 18.84 -5.70 1.62
C PHE A 194 18.48 -4.23 1.39
N GLY A 195 17.92 -3.54 2.39
CA GLY A 195 17.50 -2.13 2.30
C GLY A 195 16.18 -1.93 1.56
N TYR A 196 15.33 -2.95 1.41
CA TYR A 196 14.06 -2.85 0.69
C TYR A 196 12.88 -2.39 1.57
N ALA A 197 13.07 -2.11 2.85
CA ALA A 197 12.06 -1.51 3.70
C ALA A 197 11.62 -0.14 3.11
N GLY A 198 10.32 0.05 2.90
CA GLY A 198 9.76 1.23 2.23
C GLY A 198 9.85 1.25 0.70
N TYR A 199 10.54 0.29 0.08
CA TYR A 199 10.74 0.23 -1.38
C TYR A 199 10.24 -1.06 -2.02
N LEU A 200 9.50 -1.89 -1.31
CA LEU A 200 8.94 -3.12 -1.86
C LEU A 200 7.69 -2.83 -2.68
N GLY A 201 7.75 -3.03 -3.99
CA GLY A 201 6.66 -2.73 -4.92
C GLY A 201 5.48 -3.68 -4.83
N SER A 202 5.74 -4.94 -4.48
CA SER A 202 4.70 -5.96 -4.30
C SER A 202 4.92 -6.74 -3.01
N ALA A 203 3.89 -6.82 -2.18
CA ALA A 203 3.86 -7.65 -0.98
C ALA A 203 4.17 -9.13 -1.27
N TYR A 204 3.88 -9.59 -2.47
CA TYR A 204 4.06 -10.99 -2.88
C TYR A 204 5.51 -11.40 -3.18
N ILE A 205 6.42 -10.45 -3.28
CA ILE A 205 7.86 -10.73 -3.26
C ILE A 205 8.25 -11.34 -1.91
N LEU A 206 7.73 -10.76 -0.82
CA LEU A 206 7.93 -11.28 0.54
C LEU A 206 7.37 -12.71 0.68
N SER A 207 6.24 -13.02 0.05
CA SER A 207 5.64 -14.36 0.11
C SER A 207 6.56 -15.46 -0.42
N SER A 208 7.31 -15.17 -1.47
CA SER A 208 8.26 -16.13 -2.07
C SER A 208 9.43 -16.44 -1.13
N LEU A 209 9.94 -15.39 -0.45
CA LEU A 209 11.00 -15.54 0.56
C LEU A 209 10.48 -16.27 1.80
N ALA A 210 9.28 -15.91 2.27
CA ALA A 210 8.65 -16.58 3.41
C ALA A 210 8.39 -18.05 3.12
N TYR A 211 8.00 -18.40 1.88
CA TYR A 211 7.79 -19.79 1.50
C TYR A 211 9.09 -20.59 1.55
N PHE A 212 10.20 -20.03 1.07
CA PHE A 212 11.49 -20.69 1.19
C PHE A 212 11.88 -20.94 2.66
N TYR A 213 11.72 -19.94 3.54
CA TYR A 213 11.97 -20.07 4.98
C TYR A 213 11.03 -21.09 5.64
N PHE A 214 9.78 -21.16 5.23
CA PHE A 214 8.82 -22.14 5.71
C PHE A 214 9.25 -23.59 5.41
N LEU A 215 9.84 -23.82 4.23
CA LEU A 215 10.30 -25.16 3.83
C LEU A 215 11.69 -25.49 4.39
N ASN A 216 12.61 -24.52 4.44
CA ASN A 216 14.02 -24.75 4.70
C ASN A 216 14.56 -24.12 6.00
N SER A 217 13.76 -23.31 6.70
CA SER A 217 14.07 -22.63 7.98
C SER A 217 15.25 -21.65 7.93
N LYS A 218 16.23 -21.81 7.06
CA LYS A 218 17.44 -20.97 6.96
C LYS A 218 17.84 -20.76 5.51
N MET A 219 18.55 -19.67 5.24
CA MET A 219 19.26 -19.37 3.99
C MET A 219 20.76 -19.28 4.27
N ASN A 220 21.58 -19.94 3.49
CA ASN A 220 23.03 -19.71 3.45
C ASN A 220 23.35 -18.44 2.62
N GLU A 221 24.61 -18.03 2.51
CA GLU A 221 24.97 -16.79 1.81
C GLU A 221 24.63 -16.86 0.30
N ASN A 222 24.85 -18.01 -0.36
CA ASN A 222 24.45 -18.17 -1.76
C ASN A 222 22.93 -18.07 -1.93
N ASP A 223 22.14 -18.67 -1.03
CA ASP A 223 20.68 -18.52 -1.05
C ASP A 223 20.25 -17.06 -0.92
N LYS A 224 20.91 -16.26 -0.06
CA LYS A 224 20.64 -14.84 0.10
C LYS A 224 20.97 -14.03 -1.17
N GLU A 225 22.08 -14.36 -1.84
CA GLU A 225 22.43 -13.73 -3.12
C GLU A 225 21.41 -14.04 -4.20
N GLN A 226 20.99 -15.30 -4.32
CA GLN A 226 19.97 -15.74 -5.26
C GLN A 226 18.59 -15.15 -4.93
N ALA A 227 18.26 -14.98 -3.65
CA ALA A 227 17.06 -14.30 -3.20
C ALA A 227 17.10 -12.81 -3.54
N LEU A 228 18.25 -12.14 -3.36
CA LEU A 228 18.42 -10.74 -3.77
C LEU A 228 18.25 -10.57 -5.29
N LYS A 229 18.80 -11.48 -6.08
CA LYS A 229 18.61 -11.51 -7.55
C LYS A 229 17.13 -11.62 -7.91
N PHE A 230 16.41 -12.54 -7.26
CA PHE A 230 14.96 -12.68 -7.44
C PHE A 230 14.20 -11.40 -7.07
N VAL A 231 14.43 -10.84 -5.88
CA VAL A 231 13.78 -9.60 -5.39
C VAL A 231 14.00 -8.46 -6.38
N ARG A 232 15.24 -8.24 -6.78
CA ARG A 232 15.63 -7.20 -7.73
C ARG A 232 14.88 -7.35 -9.06
N ASN A 233 14.96 -8.52 -9.67
CA ASN A 233 14.37 -8.77 -10.98
C ASN A 233 12.84 -8.71 -10.92
N ALA A 234 12.23 -9.27 -9.86
CA ALA A 234 10.78 -9.23 -9.68
C ALA A 234 10.24 -7.79 -9.50
N GLN A 235 11.01 -6.89 -8.89
CA GLN A 235 10.62 -5.47 -8.80
C GLN A 235 10.78 -4.75 -10.14
N ILE A 236 11.92 -4.92 -10.80
CA ILE A 236 12.22 -4.31 -12.10
C ILE A 236 11.14 -4.69 -13.13
N THR A 237 10.82 -5.97 -13.23
CA THR A 237 9.84 -6.48 -14.21
C THR A 237 8.38 -6.35 -13.75
N SER A 238 8.11 -5.79 -12.57
CA SER A 238 6.77 -5.79 -11.96
C SER A 238 6.11 -7.18 -11.99
N TYR A 239 6.87 -8.23 -11.69
CA TYR A 239 6.54 -9.64 -11.90
C TYR A 239 5.15 -10.05 -11.43
N PHE A 240 4.67 -9.52 -10.30
CA PHE A 240 3.35 -9.86 -9.75
C PHE A 240 2.19 -9.08 -10.38
N THR A 241 2.44 -8.27 -11.40
CA THR A 241 1.42 -7.48 -12.11
C THR A 241 1.46 -7.79 -13.61
N PRO A 242 0.34 -8.08 -14.25
CA PRO A 242 -0.95 -8.51 -13.71
C PRO A 242 -0.93 -9.99 -13.29
N SER A 243 -2.06 -10.55 -12.89
CA SER A 243 -2.21 -12.01 -12.67
C SER A 243 -1.49 -12.57 -11.44
N THR A 244 -1.59 -11.86 -10.31
CA THR A 244 -0.94 -12.23 -9.04
C THR A 244 -1.15 -13.70 -8.63
N ASP A 245 -2.39 -14.23 -8.72
CA ASP A 245 -2.67 -15.60 -8.28
C ASP A 245 -1.98 -16.65 -9.16
N THR A 246 -1.92 -16.41 -10.47
CA THR A 246 -1.15 -17.27 -11.38
C THR A 246 0.34 -17.26 -11.01
N LYS A 247 0.90 -16.08 -10.70
CA LYS A 247 2.30 -15.96 -10.29
C LYS A 247 2.58 -16.66 -8.96
N LEU A 248 1.67 -16.53 -7.97
CA LEU A 248 1.79 -17.25 -6.70
C LEU A 248 1.72 -18.76 -6.88
N ASN A 249 0.86 -19.26 -7.78
CA ASN A 249 0.80 -20.68 -8.11
C ASN A 249 2.10 -21.16 -8.80
N ASN A 250 2.69 -20.34 -9.66
CA ASN A 250 4.00 -20.66 -10.26
C ASN A 250 5.11 -20.70 -9.20
N ILE A 251 5.10 -19.77 -8.25
CA ILE A 251 5.99 -19.78 -7.07
C ILE A 251 5.81 -21.09 -6.30
N ALA A 252 4.56 -21.46 -5.97
CA ALA A 252 4.25 -22.70 -5.25
C ALA A 252 4.79 -23.94 -5.96
N ASN A 253 4.58 -24.04 -7.27
CA ASN A 253 5.05 -25.16 -8.07
C ASN A 253 6.58 -25.21 -8.19
N SER A 254 7.22 -24.05 -8.33
CA SER A 254 8.68 -23.93 -8.44
C SER A 254 9.40 -24.20 -7.12
N MET A 255 8.70 -24.07 -5.98
CA MET A 255 9.26 -24.25 -4.64
C MET A 255 9.17 -25.70 -4.14
N LYS A 256 8.48 -26.59 -4.85
CA LYS A 256 8.34 -28.01 -4.46
C LYS A 256 9.72 -28.69 -4.42
N ASP A 257 10.00 -29.34 -3.29
CA ASP A 257 11.24 -30.13 -3.05
C ASP A 257 12.56 -29.33 -3.20
N VAL A 258 12.48 -28.02 -3.18
CA VAL A 258 13.64 -27.12 -3.33
C VAL A 258 14.43 -27.02 -2.02
N LYS A 259 15.76 -27.18 -2.11
CA LYS A 259 16.70 -27.03 -0.99
C LYS A 259 17.56 -25.77 -1.08
N THR A 260 17.70 -25.18 -2.26
CA THR A 260 18.46 -23.96 -2.49
C THR A 260 17.62 -22.94 -3.24
N PHE A 261 17.85 -21.65 -2.96
CA PHE A 261 17.13 -20.58 -3.66
C PHE A 261 17.51 -20.52 -5.17
N GLU A 262 18.71 -20.97 -5.52
CA GLU A 262 19.14 -21.12 -6.91
C GLU A 262 18.26 -22.13 -7.66
N SER A 263 17.99 -23.30 -7.05
CA SER A 263 17.09 -24.30 -7.63
C SER A 263 15.67 -23.76 -7.81
N PHE A 264 15.19 -22.96 -6.87
CA PHE A 264 13.92 -22.26 -7.02
C PHE A 264 13.92 -21.31 -8.23
N ASN A 265 14.93 -20.44 -8.36
CA ASN A 265 15.06 -19.53 -9.50
C ASN A 265 15.09 -20.27 -10.83
N HIS A 266 15.82 -21.40 -10.88
CA HIS A 266 15.89 -22.25 -12.07
C HIS A 266 14.54 -22.89 -12.42
N ASN A 267 13.81 -23.41 -11.43
CA ASN A 267 12.49 -23.99 -11.64
C ASN A 267 11.47 -22.94 -12.09
N LEU A 268 11.49 -21.76 -11.46
CA LEU A 268 10.62 -20.67 -11.83
C LEU A 268 10.81 -20.22 -13.29
N ALA A 269 12.06 -20.16 -13.74
CA ALA A 269 12.37 -19.82 -15.12
C ALA A 269 11.82 -20.82 -16.15
N LYS A 270 11.56 -22.08 -15.77
CA LYS A 270 10.95 -23.09 -16.65
C LYS A 270 9.44 -22.91 -16.82
N HIS A 271 8.77 -22.34 -15.82
CA HIS A 271 7.30 -22.17 -15.83
C HIS A 271 6.85 -20.96 -16.63
N GLU A 272 7.75 -20.06 -16.97
CA GLU A 272 7.38 -18.80 -17.59
C GLU A 272 8.27 -18.48 -18.80
N THR A 273 7.62 -17.98 -19.85
CA THR A 273 8.29 -17.40 -21.02
C THR A 273 8.94 -16.06 -20.63
N SER A 274 9.93 -16.09 -19.73
CA SER A 274 10.82 -14.95 -19.47
C SER A 274 10.44 -13.84 -18.47
N PRO A 275 9.69 -14.05 -17.38
CA PRO A 275 9.20 -12.93 -16.56
C PRO A 275 10.24 -12.27 -15.63
N LEU A 276 11.34 -12.96 -15.32
CA LEU A 276 12.42 -12.43 -14.47
C LEU A 276 13.69 -12.09 -15.26
N LYS A 277 13.64 -12.16 -16.59
CA LYS A 277 14.77 -11.81 -17.45
C LYS A 277 14.73 -10.31 -17.75
N ILE A 278 15.78 -9.61 -17.39
CA ILE A 278 15.97 -8.22 -17.80
C ILE A 278 16.41 -8.20 -19.25
N THR A 279 15.81 -7.34 -20.07
CA THR A 279 16.13 -7.11 -21.49
C THR A 279 16.59 -5.66 -21.67
N ASN A 280 17.20 -5.36 -22.82
CA ASN A 280 17.57 -3.98 -23.14
C ASN A 280 16.34 -3.05 -23.15
N ASP A 281 15.23 -3.50 -23.75
CA ASP A 281 13.98 -2.75 -23.77
C ASP A 281 13.51 -2.43 -22.34
N ALA A 282 13.62 -3.40 -21.40
CA ALA A 282 13.28 -3.18 -20.00
C ALA A 282 14.21 -2.14 -19.34
N ILE A 283 15.49 -2.09 -19.70
CA ILE A 283 16.43 -1.09 -19.22
C ILE A 283 16.02 0.31 -19.73
N GLU A 284 15.72 0.44 -21.02
CA GLU A 284 15.27 1.70 -21.61
C GLU A 284 13.95 2.20 -20.98
N GLU A 285 12.96 1.31 -20.81
CA GLU A 285 11.70 1.67 -20.15
C GLU A 285 11.91 2.15 -18.71
N MET A 286 12.85 1.56 -17.98
CA MET A 286 13.17 1.96 -16.61
C MET A 286 13.78 3.37 -16.51
N MET A 287 14.45 3.86 -17.55
CA MET A 287 15.01 5.21 -17.54
C MET A 287 13.95 6.29 -17.34
N CYS A 288 12.73 6.02 -17.83
CA CYS A 288 11.57 6.91 -17.71
C CYS A 288 10.58 6.49 -16.60
N SER A 289 10.89 5.47 -15.79
CA SER A 289 10.00 5.01 -14.72
C SER A 289 9.93 6.01 -13.57
N SER A 290 8.71 6.34 -13.14
CA SER A 290 8.44 7.13 -11.94
C SER A 290 8.19 6.28 -10.69
N SER A 291 8.21 4.95 -10.82
CA SER A 291 7.96 4.02 -9.72
C SER A 291 9.21 3.86 -8.84
N HIS A 292 9.18 4.40 -7.63
CA HIS A 292 10.27 4.23 -6.66
C HIS A 292 10.62 2.76 -6.39
N ALA A 293 9.64 1.86 -6.46
CA ALA A 293 9.86 0.43 -6.29
C ALA A 293 10.68 -0.20 -7.42
N GLN A 294 10.49 0.26 -8.67
CA GLN A 294 11.29 -0.19 -9.81
C GLN A 294 12.65 0.51 -9.87
N VAL A 295 12.70 1.79 -9.51
CA VAL A 295 13.91 2.60 -9.53
C VAL A 295 14.90 2.18 -8.43
N PHE A 296 14.43 1.86 -7.24
CA PHE A 296 15.29 1.54 -6.09
C PHE A 296 16.28 0.39 -6.36
N PRO A 297 15.88 -0.79 -6.90
CA PRO A 297 16.81 -1.86 -7.23
C PRO A 297 17.85 -1.47 -8.27
N ILE A 298 17.53 -0.57 -9.20
CA ILE A 298 18.47 -0.04 -10.18
C ILE A 298 19.51 0.87 -9.49
N LEU A 299 19.04 1.80 -8.68
CA LEU A 299 19.95 2.65 -7.91
C LEU A 299 20.87 1.82 -7.00
N LYS A 300 20.40 0.69 -6.46
CA LYS A 300 21.26 -0.22 -5.70
C LYS A 300 22.38 -0.85 -6.54
N ILE A 301 22.13 -1.16 -7.81
CA ILE A 301 23.17 -1.62 -8.73
C ILE A 301 24.19 -0.51 -8.96
N LEU A 302 23.74 0.72 -9.20
CA LEU A 302 24.59 1.88 -9.46
C LEU A 302 25.40 2.32 -8.23
N TYR A 303 24.91 2.04 -7.00
CA TYR A 303 25.54 2.43 -5.74
C TYR A 303 25.93 1.22 -4.88
N PRO A 304 26.76 0.27 -5.36
CA PRO A 304 27.10 -0.96 -4.64
C PRO A 304 27.92 -0.72 -3.38
N HIS A 305 28.58 0.43 -3.28
CA HIS A 305 29.43 0.84 -2.15
C HIS A 305 28.64 1.30 -0.92
N LEU A 306 27.32 1.51 -1.03
CA LEU A 306 26.48 1.97 0.08
C LEU A 306 26.14 0.82 1.06
N ASN A 307 26.17 1.14 2.35
CA ASN A 307 25.85 0.15 3.39
C ASN A 307 24.36 0.21 3.77
N TYR A 308 23.55 -0.57 3.09
CA TYR A 308 22.11 -0.64 3.29
C TYR A 308 21.70 -1.33 4.61
N LYS A 309 22.62 -2.02 5.30
CA LYS A 309 22.32 -2.70 6.58
C LYS A 309 22.27 -1.74 7.76
N THR A 310 23.07 -0.69 7.71
CA THR A 310 23.25 0.24 8.83
C THR A 310 22.72 1.64 8.56
N THR A 311 22.44 1.95 7.29
CA THR A 311 22.08 3.29 6.88
C THR A 311 20.84 3.26 5.99
N THR A 312 19.87 4.13 6.31
CA THR A 312 18.68 4.34 5.48
C THR A 312 18.98 5.38 4.41
N PHE A 313 18.77 4.99 3.17
CA PHE A 313 18.90 5.85 2.01
C PHE A 313 17.54 6.23 1.44
N HIS A 314 17.40 7.46 0.99
CA HIS A 314 16.24 7.96 0.27
C HIS A 314 16.58 8.16 -1.20
N ILE A 315 15.60 7.91 -2.06
CA ILE A 315 15.65 8.34 -3.46
C ILE A 315 15.51 9.86 -3.46
N ASP A 316 16.53 10.53 -3.93
CA ASP A 316 16.61 11.99 -4.00
C ASP A 316 16.73 12.45 -5.46
N HIS A 317 16.19 13.63 -5.74
CA HIS A 317 16.27 14.28 -7.03
C HIS A 317 17.53 15.16 -7.11
N ILE A 318 18.43 14.88 -8.05
CA ILE A 318 19.64 15.71 -8.25
C ILE A 318 19.20 17.14 -8.53
N TYR A 319 18.39 17.36 -9.56
CA TYR A 319 17.67 18.61 -9.77
C TYR A 319 16.33 18.54 -9.02
N PRO A 320 16.04 19.48 -8.10
CA PRO A 320 14.92 19.37 -7.18
C PRO A 320 13.56 19.38 -7.91
N LYS A 321 12.73 18.38 -7.60
CA LYS A 321 11.41 18.17 -8.21
C LYS A 321 10.51 19.41 -8.18
N SER A 322 10.54 20.18 -7.09
CA SER A 322 9.72 21.37 -6.92
C SER A 322 9.96 22.47 -7.95
N LYS A 323 11.08 22.39 -8.69
CA LYS A 323 11.48 23.39 -9.69
C LYS A 323 11.21 22.95 -11.13
N PHE A 324 10.59 21.82 -11.36
CA PHE A 324 10.16 21.36 -12.69
C PHE A 324 8.78 21.94 -13.03
N ASN A 325 8.69 23.24 -13.23
CA ASN A 325 7.45 23.94 -13.54
C ASN A 325 7.70 25.29 -14.23
N GLU A 326 6.63 25.95 -14.66
CA GLU A 326 6.65 27.25 -15.36
C GLU A 326 7.32 28.39 -14.57
N GLY A 327 7.46 28.29 -13.25
CA GLY A 327 8.19 29.27 -12.44
C GLY A 327 9.70 29.24 -12.65
N ASN A 328 10.24 28.13 -13.16
CA ASN A 328 11.65 28.00 -13.49
C ASN A 328 11.92 28.44 -14.94
N LYS A 329 12.20 29.72 -15.15
CA LYS A 329 12.45 30.31 -16.48
C LYS A 329 13.70 29.77 -17.19
N LYS A 330 14.55 29.00 -16.51
CA LYS A 330 15.76 28.39 -17.04
C LYS A 330 15.52 26.96 -17.54
N LEU A 331 14.33 26.41 -17.32
CA LEU A 331 13.94 25.07 -17.71
C LEU A 331 13.04 25.13 -18.94
N ASP A 332 13.37 24.34 -19.98
CA ASP A 332 12.52 24.15 -21.13
C ASP A 332 11.25 23.37 -20.77
N LYS A 333 10.12 23.67 -21.44
CA LYS A 333 8.81 23.03 -21.21
C LYS A 333 8.86 21.53 -21.41
N ASP A 334 9.68 21.03 -22.28
CA ASP A 334 9.84 19.62 -22.59
C ASP A 334 10.35 18.81 -21.38
N PHE A 335 10.99 19.47 -20.44
CA PHE A 335 11.50 18.84 -19.22
C PHE A 335 10.54 18.92 -18.01
N TYR A 336 9.38 19.58 -18.09
CA TYR A 336 8.49 19.77 -16.93
C TYR A 336 7.95 18.47 -16.32
N LYS A 337 8.02 17.35 -17.03
CA LYS A 337 7.57 16.02 -16.57
C LYS A 337 8.72 15.04 -16.37
N CYS A 338 9.95 15.52 -16.50
CA CYS A 338 11.15 14.66 -16.42
C CYS A 338 11.76 14.58 -15.02
N GLU A 339 11.12 15.19 -14.02
CA GLU A 339 11.65 15.25 -12.66
C GLU A 339 11.91 13.88 -12.02
N ASN A 340 11.07 12.88 -12.33
CA ASN A 340 11.17 11.55 -11.75
C ASN A 340 11.95 10.54 -12.60
N TYR A 341 12.56 10.95 -13.71
CA TYR A 341 13.35 10.04 -14.54
C TYR A 341 14.58 9.54 -13.80
N LEU A 342 14.96 8.28 -14.02
CA LEU A 342 16.05 7.61 -13.32
C LEU A 342 17.36 8.44 -13.36
N TYR A 343 17.63 9.06 -14.49
CA TYR A 343 18.81 9.90 -14.64
C TYR A 343 18.77 11.25 -13.90
N ASN A 344 17.66 11.59 -13.24
CA ASN A 344 17.59 12.67 -12.25
C ASN A 344 17.68 12.17 -10.81
N LEU A 345 17.71 10.85 -10.58
CA LEU A 345 17.62 10.27 -9.25
C LEU A 345 18.97 9.77 -8.73
N GLN A 346 19.13 9.82 -7.42
CA GLN A 346 20.29 9.30 -6.68
C GLN A 346 19.87 8.73 -5.33
N LEU A 347 20.76 8.05 -4.63
CA LEU A 347 20.56 7.65 -3.24
C LEU A 347 21.34 8.58 -2.30
N LEU A 348 20.64 9.23 -1.39
CA LEU A 348 21.23 10.01 -0.30
C LEU A 348 20.83 9.46 1.07
N GLU A 349 21.71 9.57 2.06
CA GLU A 349 21.35 9.31 3.44
C GLU A 349 20.18 10.20 3.87
N CYS A 350 19.29 9.66 4.71
CA CYS A 350 18.09 10.37 5.16
C CYS A 350 18.39 11.79 5.71
N LYS A 351 19.43 11.92 6.53
CA LYS A 351 19.85 13.21 7.11
C LYS A 351 20.34 14.19 6.03
N GLU A 352 21.09 13.67 5.08
CA GLU A 352 21.64 14.45 3.98
C GLU A 352 20.54 14.93 3.03
N ASN A 353 19.62 14.04 2.67
CA ASN A 353 18.46 14.39 1.86
C ASN A 353 17.62 15.49 2.53
N SER A 354 17.37 15.36 3.85
CA SER A 354 16.64 16.36 4.62
C SER A 354 17.34 17.72 4.69
N ALA A 355 18.67 17.75 4.62
CA ALA A 355 19.46 18.99 4.61
C ALA A 355 19.53 19.62 3.21
N LYS A 356 19.53 18.81 2.14
CA LYS A 356 19.57 19.27 0.75
C LYS A 356 18.31 20.04 0.38
N LYS A 357 17.13 19.51 0.73
CA LYS A 357 15.81 20.09 0.37
C LYS A 357 15.71 20.36 -1.14
N ASP A 358 15.28 21.56 -1.50
CA ASP A 358 15.07 22.04 -2.86
C ASP A 358 16.20 22.96 -3.37
N LYS A 359 17.41 22.83 -2.79
CA LYS A 359 18.57 23.61 -3.21
C LYS A 359 18.97 23.26 -4.64
N ASP A 360 19.41 24.28 -5.38
CA ASP A 360 20.00 24.07 -6.70
C ASP A 360 21.23 23.16 -6.60
N PRO A 361 21.42 22.21 -7.53
CA PRO A 361 22.46 21.18 -7.42
C PRO A 361 23.86 21.76 -7.27
N GLU A 362 24.21 22.73 -8.11
CA GLU A 362 25.54 23.37 -8.09
C GLU A 362 25.78 24.15 -6.79
N ALA A 363 24.74 24.82 -6.26
CA ALA A 363 24.84 25.55 -4.99
C ALA A 363 25.01 24.61 -3.81
N TRP A 364 24.24 23.51 -3.80
CA TRP A 364 24.32 22.48 -2.77
C TRP A 364 25.68 21.79 -2.75
N LEU A 365 26.26 21.46 -3.91
CA LEU A 365 27.59 20.87 -3.99
C LEU A 365 28.66 21.77 -3.40
N LYS A 366 28.64 23.09 -3.72
CA LYS A 366 29.56 24.06 -3.16
C LYS A 366 29.44 24.29 -1.67
N GLU A 367 28.19 24.17 -1.14
CA GLU A 367 27.95 24.27 0.29
C GLU A 367 28.46 23.00 1.03
N LYS A 368 28.22 21.83 0.44
CA LYS A 368 28.55 20.55 1.07
C LYS A 368 30.02 20.20 1.02
N TYR A 369 30.67 20.45 -0.11
CA TYR A 369 32.07 20.06 -0.38
C TYR A 369 33.00 21.26 -0.38
N LYS A 370 34.08 21.18 0.42
CA LYS A 370 34.99 22.30 0.64
C LYS A 370 35.98 22.53 -0.50
N ASN A 371 36.21 21.57 -1.38
CA ASN A 371 37.17 21.66 -2.46
C ASN A 371 36.65 21.03 -3.75
N GLN A 372 37.23 21.41 -4.86
CA GLN A 372 36.86 20.99 -6.20
C GLN A 372 37.02 19.48 -6.40
N GLN A 373 38.07 18.88 -5.84
CA GLN A 373 38.31 17.43 -5.95
C GLN A 373 37.15 16.61 -5.35
N ALA A 374 36.62 17.00 -4.18
CA ALA A 374 35.50 16.31 -3.54
C ALA A 374 34.19 16.44 -4.37
N ILE A 375 33.99 17.58 -5.05
CA ILE A 375 32.86 17.76 -5.98
C ILE A 375 33.02 16.84 -7.19
N GLU A 376 34.21 16.71 -7.75
CA GLU A 376 34.49 15.81 -8.88
C GLU A 376 34.30 14.34 -8.49
N GLU A 377 34.75 13.94 -7.29
CA GLU A 377 34.54 12.61 -6.75
C GLU A 377 33.06 12.32 -6.54
N TYR A 378 32.27 13.28 -6.04
CA TYR A 378 30.79 13.14 -5.95
C TYR A 378 30.21 12.94 -7.35
N LYS A 379 30.55 13.77 -8.32
CA LYS A 379 30.04 13.67 -9.68
C LYS A 379 30.36 12.31 -10.30
N LYS A 380 31.60 11.82 -10.20
CA LYS A 380 32.01 10.50 -10.69
C LYS A 380 31.19 9.37 -10.06
N ARG A 381 31.01 9.39 -8.72
CA ARG A 381 30.21 8.39 -8.01
C ARG A 381 28.73 8.42 -8.39
N ASN A 382 28.26 9.53 -8.91
CA ASN A 382 26.89 9.72 -9.35
C ASN A 382 26.71 9.65 -10.86
N TYR A 383 27.71 9.13 -11.59
CA TYR A 383 27.66 8.97 -13.05
C TYR A 383 27.46 10.32 -13.78
N ILE A 384 28.09 11.37 -13.29
CA ILE A 384 28.04 12.74 -13.83
C ILE A 384 29.42 13.13 -14.33
N ASP A 385 29.51 13.73 -15.53
CA ASP A 385 30.77 14.31 -16.01
C ASP A 385 31.35 15.29 -14.97
N PRO A 386 32.58 15.07 -14.46
CA PRO A 386 33.20 15.93 -13.47
C PRO A 386 33.26 17.41 -13.88
N ASN A 387 33.36 17.67 -15.17
CA ASN A 387 33.49 19.04 -15.73
C ASN A 387 32.14 19.73 -15.95
N LEU A 388 31.04 18.98 -15.95
CA LEU A 388 29.70 19.51 -16.17
C LEU A 388 29.25 20.33 -14.95
N LYS A 389 28.92 21.61 -15.13
CA LYS A 389 28.25 22.40 -14.09
C LYS A 389 26.76 22.01 -14.02
N LEU A 390 26.27 21.75 -12.81
CA LEU A 390 24.86 21.37 -12.57
C LEU A 390 23.96 22.61 -12.45
N GLU A 391 24.06 23.50 -13.44
CA GLU A 391 23.17 24.65 -13.62
C GLU A 391 21.97 24.25 -14.49
N TRP A 392 20.80 24.89 -14.32
CA TRP A 392 19.58 24.56 -15.05
C TRP A 392 19.72 24.64 -16.57
N GLU A 393 20.57 25.54 -17.06
CA GLU A 393 20.86 25.69 -18.48
C GLU A 393 21.59 24.48 -19.07
N ASN A 394 22.16 23.63 -18.24
CA ASN A 394 22.88 22.42 -18.65
C ASN A 394 22.09 21.13 -18.45
N ILE A 395 20.80 21.20 -18.06
CA ILE A 395 20.01 20.04 -17.69
C ILE A 395 19.87 19.02 -18.84
N GLU A 396 19.69 19.49 -20.06
CA GLU A 396 19.58 18.62 -21.24
C GLU A 396 20.88 17.82 -21.44
N LYS A 397 22.03 18.49 -21.36
CA LYS A 397 23.33 17.83 -21.47
C LYS A 397 23.54 16.83 -20.33
N PHE A 398 23.21 17.23 -19.10
CA PHE A 398 23.26 16.34 -17.93
C PHE A 398 22.41 15.09 -18.11
N TYR A 399 21.18 15.23 -18.57
CA TYR A 399 20.26 14.12 -18.77
C TYR A 399 20.81 13.14 -19.81
N ARG A 400 21.15 13.63 -20.99
CA ARG A 400 21.64 12.80 -22.09
C ARG A 400 22.94 12.05 -21.74
N GLU A 401 23.91 12.70 -21.11
CA GLU A 401 25.18 12.09 -20.76
C GLU A 401 25.02 11.06 -19.64
N ARG A 402 24.24 11.39 -18.60
CA ARG A 402 24.01 10.50 -17.47
C ARG A 402 23.17 9.31 -17.86
N GLU A 403 22.11 9.48 -18.67
CA GLU A 403 21.31 8.41 -19.23
C GLU A 403 22.20 7.39 -19.96
N LYS A 404 23.01 7.84 -20.88
CA LYS A 404 23.93 6.98 -21.63
C LYS A 404 24.84 6.19 -20.69
N THR A 405 25.48 6.86 -19.73
CA THR A 405 26.39 6.19 -18.78
C THR A 405 25.67 5.16 -17.93
N ILE A 406 24.46 5.47 -17.45
CA ILE A 406 23.66 4.53 -16.66
C ILE A 406 23.25 3.30 -17.48
N ILE A 407 22.84 3.48 -18.74
CA ILE A 407 22.49 2.36 -19.63
C ILE A 407 23.71 1.45 -19.83
N GLU A 408 24.87 2.00 -20.14
CA GLU A 408 26.12 1.25 -20.32
C GLU A 408 26.49 0.42 -19.07
N GLU A 409 26.34 0.99 -17.87
CA GLU A 409 26.60 0.31 -16.60
C GLU A 409 25.57 -0.82 -16.33
N LEU A 410 24.31 -0.59 -16.65
CA LEU A 410 23.26 -1.60 -16.46
C LEU A 410 23.41 -2.75 -17.47
N GLU A 411 23.73 -2.47 -18.73
CA GLU A 411 24.02 -3.49 -19.74
C GLU A 411 25.21 -4.34 -19.33
N PHE A 412 26.29 -3.70 -18.86
CA PHE A 412 27.44 -4.43 -18.32
C PHE A 412 27.05 -5.35 -17.15
N PHE A 413 26.27 -4.83 -16.20
CA PHE A 413 25.83 -5.59 -15.02
C PHE A 413 24.93 -6.79 -15.37
N PHE A 414 24.01 -6.64 -16.32
CA PHE A 414 23.01 -7.68 -16.60
C PHE A 414 23.44 -8.69 -17.67
N PHE A 415 24.34 -8.29 -18.58
CA PHE A 415 24.64 -9.10 -19.78
C PHE A 415 26.10 -9.50 -19.91
N VAL A 416 27.02 -8.85 -19.20
CA VAL A 416 28.46 -9.14 -19.30
C VAL A 416 29.00 -9.83 -18.05
N ASN A 417 28.50 -9.46 -16.84
CA ASN A 417 28.81 -10.13 -15.57
C ASN A 417 27.79 -11.23 -15.26
#